data_8782ce80367ea0fd2b8387e786b52008
#
_entry.id   8782ce80367ea0fd2b8387e786b52008
#
_cell.length_a   1.000
_cell.length_b   1.000
_cell.length_c   1.000
_cell.angle_alpha   90.00
_cell.angle_beta   90.00
_cell.angle_gamma   90.00
#
_symmetry.space_group_name_H-M   'P 1'
#
loop_
_entity.id
_entity.type
_entity.pdbx_description
1 polymer ?
#
loop_
_entity_poly.entity_id
_entity_poly.type
_entity_poly.pdbx_seq_one_letter_code
_entity_poly.pdbx_strand_id
1 'polypeptide(L)'
;MHAFRFGVTHAGPPDLASWTATAKRVESLGYDTFLVPDTLNTLAPLPALGVAAAVTSTLRVGTWVLCDPLRNPRSVAWEIGSLSRMTGGRVELGLGAGRPTAGEDARRLGLPFSTGAERANRLRESVPLIRGLLDGVEPDFPSAGHRVPILIAASGPRLLEFAAQAADIIAFGWPPDTDENLARSVVDRVVAAAGDRADEIELAAGLIAVGNEQHPWLQRMGVDPAALAAAGAVTVITGSPREIADTLLHRRDRLGVSYVTVPSASAEAFAPVVELLAGS
;
A
#
# COMPACT_ATOMS: atom_id res chain seq x y z
N MET A 1 15.09 2.94 -12.81
CA MET A 1 14.31 3.88 -11.96
C MET A 1 12.89 3.88 -12.48
N HIS A 2 11.88 3.66 -11.64
CA HIS A 2 10.46 3.61 -12.04
C HIS A 2 9.89 5.03 -12.20
N ALA A 3 8.91 5.19 -13.11
CA ALA A 3 8.09 6.40 -13.20
C ALA A 3 7.23 6.56 -11.94
N PHE A 4 6.83 7.78 -11.62
CA PHE A 4 5.93 7.99 -10.48
C PHE A 4 4.57 7.33 -10.70
N ARG A 5 4.08 6.72 -9.63
CA ARG A 5 2.70 6.25 -9.47
C ARG A 5 2.11 6.78 -8.17
N PHE A 6 0.84 7.10 -8.22
CA PHE A 6 0.14 7.69 -7.09
C PHE A 6 -1.07 6.86 -6.69
N GLY A 7 -1.17 6.52 -5.40
CA GLY A 7 -2.30 5.79 -4.84
C GLY A 7 -3.05 6.59 -3.79
N VAL A 8 -4.34 6.32 -3.67
CA VAL A 8 -5.18 6.88 -2.60
C VAL A 8 -5.61 5.78 -1.67
N THR A 9 -5.28 5.91 -0.37
CA THR A 9 -5.80 5.02 0.67
C THR A 9 -7.14 5.54 1.17
N HIS A 10 -8.18 4.71 1.08
CA HIS A 10 -9.54 5.08 1.48
C HIS A 10 -10.12 4.15 2.55
N ALA A 11 -10.61 4.74 3.62
CA ALA A 11 -11.27 4.07 4.75
C ALA A 11 -12.55 4.82 5.15
N GLY A 12 -13.20 5.43 4.16
CA GLY A 12 -14.31 6.37 4.35
C GLY A 12 -15.65 5.71 4.65
N PRO A 13 -16.72 6.51 4.59
CA PRO A 13 -18.08 6.06 4.93
C PRO A 13 -18.48 4.79 4.19
N PRO A 14 -19.22 3.88 4.87
CA PRO A 14 -19.56 2.57 4.31
C PRO A 14 -20.78 2.57 3.38
N ASP A 15 -21.30 3.73 3.00
CA ASP A 15 -22.43 3.81 2.07
C ASP A 15 -21.98 3.76 0.61
N LEU A 16 -22.79 3.13 -0.22
CA LEU A 16 -22.50 2.90 -1.63
C LEU A 16 -22.28 4.20 -2.43
N ALA A 17 -23.06 5.23 -2.16
CA ALA A 17 -23.02 6.48 -2.91
C ALA A 17 -21.68 7.22 -2.68
N SER A 18 -21.29 7.40 -1.42
CA SER A 18 -20.02 8.02 -1.05
C SER A 18 -18.82 7.21 -1.54
N TRP A 19 -18.87 5.88 -1.41
CA TRP A 19 -17.80 4.99 -1.83
C TRP A 19 -17.54 5.08 -3.34
N THR A 20 -18.60 4.96 -4.14
CA THR A 20 -18.51 5.02 -5.60
C THR A 20 -18.15 6.41 -6.11
N ALA A 21 -18.66 7.47 -5.48
CA ALA A 21 -18.29 8.84 -5.80
C ALA A 21 -16.79 9.08 -5.55
N THR A 22 -16.26 8.60 -4.42
CA THR A 22 -14.82 8.72 -4.10
C THR A 22 -13.96 7.96 -5.11
N ALA A 23 -14.31 6.71 -5.46
CA ALA A 23 -13.53 5.94 -6.44
C ALA A 23 -13.48 6.64 -7.81
N LYS A 24 -14.64 7.12 -8.32
CA LYS A 24 -14.70 7.90 -9.57
C LYS A 24 -13.91 9.19 -9.49
N ARG A 25 -13.98 9.87 -8.34
CA ARG A 25 -13.24 11.12 -8.15
C ARG A 25 -11.74 10.89 -8.16
N VAL A 26 -11.24 9.85 -7.46
CA VAL A 26 -9.83 9.46 -7.47
C VAL A 26 -9.35 9.16 -8.88
N GLU A 27 -10.13 8.42 -9.69
CA GLU A 27 -9.82 8.18 -11.11
C GLU A 27 -9.74 9.48 -11.90
N SER A 28 -10.71 10.39 -11.72
CA SER A 28 -10.76 11.68 -12.45
C SER A 28 -9.64 12.63 -12.08
N LEU A 29 -9.02 12.47 -10.93
CA LEU A 29 -7.85 13.23 -10.46
C LEU A 29 -6.52 12.66 -10.98
N GLY A 30 -6.56 11.58 -11.78
CA GLY A 30 -5.36 11.01 -12.39
C GLY A 30 -4.54 10.08 -11.49
N TYR A 31 -5.10 9.63 -10.37
CA TYR A 31 -4.42 8.63 -9.54
C TYR A 31 -4.41 7.26 -10.21
N ASP A 32 -3.35 6.49 -9.95
CA ASP A 32 -3.17 5.16 -10.52
C ASP A 32 -3.91 4.06 -9.76
N THR A 33 -4.01 4.21 -8.41
CA THR A 33 -4.50 3.12 -7.58
C THR A 33 -5.42 3.59 -6.44
N PHE A 34 -6.52 2.87 -6.25
CA PHE A 34 -7.42 3.00 -5.10
C PHE A 34 -7.16 1.86 -4.11
N LEU A 35 -6.77 2.20 -2.89
CA LEU A 35 -6.24 1.28 -1.90
C LEU A 35 -7.12 1.21 -0.66
N VAL A 36 -7.37 0.00 -0.15
CA VAL A 36 -8.23 -0.22 1.03
C VAL A 36 -7.44 -0.95 2.12
N PRO A 37 -7.44 -0.44 3.37
CA PRO A 37 -6.81 -1.10 4.51
C PRO A 37 -7.67 -2.27 5.01
N ASP A 38 -7.03 -3.22 5.70
CA ASP A 38 -7.68 -4.41 6.30
C ASP A 38 -7.78 -4.26 7.81
N THR A 39 -8.89 -3.69 8.27
CA THR A 39 -9.23 -3.55 9.69
C THR A 39 -10.75 -3.56 9.85
N LEU A 40 -11.25 -4.08 10.98
CA LEU A 40 -12.68 -4.12 11.29
C LEU A 40 -13.33 -2.74 11.49
N ASN A 41 -12.53 -1.69 11.52
CA ASN A 41 -13.03 -0.32 11.59
C ASN A 41 -13.38 0.29 10.22
N THR A 42 -13.19 -0.48 9.13
CA THR A 42 -13.47 -0.11 7.75
C THR A 42 -14.34 -1.17 7.06
N LEU A 43 -14.69 -0.95 5.80
CA LEU A 43 -15.28 -2.02 4.99
C LEU A 43 -14.26 -3.15 4.77
N ALA A 44 -14.76 -4.38 4.63
CA ALA A 44 -13.92 -5.50 4.20
C ALA A 44 -13.30 -5.19 2.83
N PRO A 45 -11.95 -5.31 2.67
CA PRO A 45 -11.25 -4.77 1.52
C PRO A 45 -11.75 -5.32 0.18
N LEU A 46 -11.88 -6.63 0.05
CA LEU A 46 -12.15 -7.23 -1.26
C LEU A 46 -13.55 -6.91 -1.82
N PRO A 47 -14.65 -6.97 -1.04
CA PRO A 47 -15.94 -6.47 -1.50
C PRO A 47 -15.90 -4.98 -1.87
N ALA A 48 -15.22 -4.15 -1.05
CA ALA A 48 -15.12 -2.73 -1.27
C ALA A 48 -14.33 -2.39 -2.55
N LEU A 49 -13.25 -3.11 -2.83
CA LEU A 49 -12.48 -3.00 -4.07
C LEU A 49 -13.27 -3.44 -5.30
N GLY A 50 -14.08 -4.49 -5.17
CA GLY A 50 -14.97 -4.93 -6.25
C GLY A 50 -15.96 -3.84 -6.66
N VAL A 51 -16.53 -3.12 -5.70
CA VAL A 51 -17.44 -1.99 -5.96
C VAL A 51 -16.67 -0.82 -6.62
N ALA A 52 -15.50 -0.46 -6.13
CA ALA A 52 -14.68 0.60 -6.71
C ALA A 52 -14.28 0.28 -8.16
N ALA A 53 -13.84 -0.95 -8.41
CA ALA A 53 -13.45 -1.40 -9.75
C ALA A 53 -14.61 -1.42 -10.76
N ALA A 54 -15.84 -1.74 -10.29
CA ALA A 54 -17.02 -1.79 -11.14
C ALA A 54 -17.48 -0.41 -11.65
N VAL A 55 -17.09 0.67 -10.97
CA VAL A 55 -17.51 2.04 -11.33
C VAL A 55 -16.37 2.90 -11.92
N THR A 56 -15.22 2.30 -12.13
CA THR A 56 -14.00 2.93 -12.71
C THR A 56 -13.50 2.12 -13.91
N SER A 57 -12.74 2.74 -14.80
CA SER A 57 -12.33 2.16 -16.07
C SER A 57 -10.83 1.83 -16.13
N THR A 58 -9.99 2.70 -15.59
CA THR A 58 -8.52 2.62 -15.66
C THR A 58 -7.89 2.47 -14.28
N LEU A 59 -8.55 2.97 -13.24
CA LEU A 59 -8.06 2.95 -11.87
C LEU A 59 -7.79 1.52 -11.40
N ARG A 60 -6.58 1.26 -10.96
CA ARG A 60 -6.25 -0.01 -10.30
C ARG A 60 -6.85 -0.01 -8.90
N VAL A 61 -7.16 -1.18 -8.40
CA VAL A 61 -7.66 -1.37 -7.04
C VAL A 61 -6.72 -2.30 -6.28
N GLY A 62 -6.48 -2.03 -5.01
CA GLY A 62 -5.54 -2.83 -4.25
C GLY A 62 -5.75 -2.75 -2.74
N THR A 63 -5.07 -3.62 -2.03
CA THR A 63 -5.09 -3.64 -0.56
C THR A 63 -3.85 -2.95 0.02
N TRP A 64 -4.04 -2.17 1.10
CA TRP A 64 -2.94 -1.43 1.76
C TRP A 64 -2.97 -1.61 3.29
N VAL A 65 -2.68 -2.78 3.78
CA VAL A 65 -2.46 -4.06 3.12
C VAL A 65 -3.32 -5.11 3.82
N LEU A 66 -3.59 -6.27 3.19
CA LEU A 66 -4.22 -7.37 3.92
C LEU A 66 -3.33 -7.83 5.08
N CYS A 67 -3.95 -8.02 6.22
CA CYS A 67 -3.31 -8.59 7.40
C CYS A 67 -3.29 -10.12 7.25
N ASP A 68 -2.17 -10.70 6.81
CA ASP A 68 -2.06 -12.14 6.54
C ASP A 68 -2.56 -13.04 7.69
N PRO A 69 -2.28 -12.74 8.97
CA PRO A 69 -2.83 -13.54 10.09
C PRO A 69 -4.36 -13.61 10.18
N LEU A 70 -5.07 -12.66 9.58
CA LEU A 70 -6.53 -12.62 9.57
C LEU A 70 -7.14 -13.39 8.39
N ARG A 71 -6.32 -13.98 7.51
CA ARG A 71 -6.74 -14.49 6.21
C ARG A 71 -6.27 -15.93 5.96
N ASN A 72 -7.05 -16.67 5.18
CA ASN A 72 -6.59 -17.93 4.62
C ASN A 72 -5.89 -17.61 3.27
N PRO A 73 -4.62 -18.00 3.06
CA PRO A 73 -3.88 -17.61 1.85
C PRO A 73 -4.50 -18.19 0.56
N ARG A 74 -5.10 -19.37 0.60
CA ARG A 74 -5.78 -19.95 -0.58
C ARG A 74 -7.07 -19.18 -0.91
N SER A 75 -7.84 -18.76 0.11
CA SER A 75 -9.01 -17.90 -0.10
C SER A 75 -8.61 -16.56 -0.69
N VAL A 76 -7.52 -15.94 -0.20
CA VAL A 76 -6.97 -14.70 -0.76
C VAL A 76 -6.61 -14.87 -2.23
N ALA A 77 -5.90 -15.94 -2.59
CA ALA A 77 -5.54 -16.21 -3.99
C ALA A 77 -6.78 -16.35 -4.88
N TRP A 78 -7.80 -17.08 -4.42
CA TRP A 78 -9.06 -17.27 -5.16
C TRP A 78 -9.82 -15.94 -5.35
N GLU A 79 -9.99 -15.16 -4.29
CA GLU A 79 -10.72 -13.89 -4.31
C GLU A 79 -9.99 -12.84 -5.16
N ILE A 80 -8.68 -12.71 -5.00
CA ILE A 80 -7.84 -11.80 -5.80
C ILE A 80 -7.78 -12.24 -7.27
N GLY A 81 -7.66 -13.53 -7.53
CA GLY A 81 -7.71 -14.08 -8.89
C GLY A 81 -9.04 -13.79 -9.57
N SER A 82 -10.15 -13.94 -8.85
CA SER A 82 -11.49 -13.62 -9.34
C SER A 82 -11.61 -12.13 -9.65
N LEU A 83 -11.17 -11.26 -8.73
CA LEU A 83 -11.19 -9.81 -8.93
C LEU A 83 -10.29 -9.38 -10.10
N SER A 84 -9.13 -9.99 -10.27
CA SER A 84 -8.22 -9.74 -11.39
C SER A 84 -8.88 -10.04 -12.74
N ARG A 85 -9.54 -11.20 -12.87
CA ARG A 85 -10.28 -11.56 -14.08
C ARG A 85 -11.43 -10.61 -14.38
N MET A 86 -12.20 -10.24 -13.36
CA MET A 86 -13.37 -9.34 -13.52
C MET A 86 -12.95 -7.92 -13.91
N THR A 87 -11.75 -7.50 -13.56
CA THR A 87 -11.24 -6.14 -13.78
C THR A 87 -10.25 -6.02 -14.94
N GLY A 88 -9.97 -7.12 -15.66
CA GLY A 88 -8.97 -7.13 -16.72
C GLY A 88 -7.54 -6.86 -16.20
N GLY A 89 -7.21 -7.35 -15.00
CA GLY A 89 -5.86 -7.22 -14.41
C GLY A 89 -5.60 -5.92 -13.64
N ARG A 90 -6.63 -5.12 -13.34
CA ARG A 90 -6.48 -3.87 -12.57
C ARG A 90 -6.42 -4.09 -11.05
N VAL A 91 -5.74 -5.14 -10.59
CA VAL A 91 -5.63 -5.49 -9.17
C VAL A 91 -4.18 -5.48 -8.72
N GLU A 92 -3.94 -5.00 -7.50
CA GLU A 92 -2.68 -5.13 -6.77
C GLU A 92 -2.94 -5.74 -5.40
N LEU A 93 -2.15 -6.75 -5.04
CA LEU A 93 -2.29 -7.42 -3.75
C LEU A 93 -1.22 -6.94 -2.77
N GLY A 94 -1.61 -6.12 -1.82
CA GLY A 94 -0.77 -5.76 -0.69
C GLY A 94 -0.95 -6.73 0.48
N LEU A 95 0.14 -7.24 1.03
CA LEU A 95 0.20 -8.16 2.15
C LEU A 95 1.13 -7.64 3.25
N GLY A 96 0.80 -7.93 4.50
CA GLY A 96 1.63 -7.60 5.65
C GLY A 96 1.45 -8.57 6.80
N ALA A 97 2.45 -8.65 7.67
CA ALA A 97 2.43 -9.54 8.84
C ALA A 97 1.48 -9.08 9.98
N GLY A 98 0.79 -7.97 9.80
CA GLY A 98 -0.08 -7.37 10.81
C GLY A 98 0.70 -6.57 11.87
N ARG A 99 0.18 -5.39 12.19
CA ARG A 99 0.67 -4.57 13.30
C ARG A 99 0.17 -5.15 14.63
N PRO A 100 0.80 -4.85 15.77
CA PRO A 100 0.31 -5.30 17.08
C PRO A 100 -1.17 -4.96 17.34
N THR A 101 -1.63 -3.82 16.84
CA THR A 101 -3.03 -3.38 16.95
C THR A 101 -4.04 -4.28 16.22
N ALA A 102 -3.62 -5.06 15.23
CA ALA A 102 -4.48 -6.03 14.55
C ALA A 102 -4.83 -7.24 15.42
N GLY A 103 -4.18 -7.41 16.59
CA GLY A 103 -4.55 -8.43 17.56
C GLY A 103 -5.97 -8.28 18.12
N GLU A 104 -6.47 -7.05 18.23
CA GLU A 104 -7.86 -6.80 18.62
C GLU A 104 -8.84 -7.23 17.52
N ASP A 105 -8.54 -6.96 16.26
CA ASP A 105 -9.34 -7.42 15.13
C ASP A 105 -9.34 -8.95 15.05
N ALA A 106 -8.18 -9.60 15.25
CA ALA A 106 -8.08 -11.06 15.33
C ALA A 106 -8.97 -11.64 16.43
N ARG A 107 -8.89 -11.07 17.65
CA ARG A 107 -9.72 -11.49 18.79
C ARG A 107 -11.22 -11.38 18.47
N ARG A 108 -11.65 -10.28 17.84
CA ARG A 108 -13.06 -10.05 17.44
C ARG A 108 -13.52 -11.02 16.35
N LEU A 109 -12.60 -11.47 15.50
CA LEU A 109 -12.85 -12.48 14.46
C LEU A 109 -12.74 -13.92 14.97
N GLY A 110 -12.35 -14.12 16.24
CA GLY A 110 -12.12 -15.46 16.79
C GLY A 110 -10.88 -16.15 16.24
N LEU A 111 -9.90 -15.38 15.74
CA LEU A 111 -8.68 -15.90 15.14
C LEU A 111 -7.48 -15.80 16.10
N PRO A 112 -6.50 -16.71 16.01
CA PRO A 112 -5.26 -16.61 16.74
C PRO A 112 -4.43 -15.42 16.22
N PHE A 113 -3.70 -14.75 17.14
CA PHE A 113 -2.76 -13.71 16.79
C PHE A 113 -1.45 -13.93 17.53
N SER A 114 -0.52 -14.58 16.85
CA SER A 114 0.76 -15.02 17.39
C SER A 114 1.78 -13.87 17.54
N THR A 115 3.01 -14.19 17.95
CA THR A 115 4.10 -13.21 18.06
C THR A 115 4.45 -12.57 16.71
N GLY A 116 5.09 -11.41 16.73
CA GLY A 116 5.51 -10.74 15.49
C GLY A 116 6.43 -11.60 14.62
N ALA A 117 7.30 -12.41 15.24
CA ALA A 117 8.19 -13.32 14.53
C ALA A 117 7.42 -14.46 13.82
N GLU A 118 6.45 -15.07 14.50
CA GLU A 118 5.61 -16.12 13.92
C GLU A 118 4.73 -15.58 12.79
N ARG A 119 4.17 -14.38 12.95
CA ARG A 119 3.40 -13.73 11.87
C ARG A 119 4.26 -13.41 10.66
N ALA A 120 5.51 -12.96 10.87
CA ALA A 120 6.44 -12.73 9.76
C ALA A 120 6.81 -14.04 9.05
N ASN A 121 7.00 -15.14 9.78
CA ASN A 121 7.25 -16.47 9.18
C ASN A 121 6.02 -16.94 8.39
N ARG A 122 4.82 -16.78 8.94
CA ARG A 122 3.58 -17.11 8.24
C ARG A 122 3.46 -16.34 6.90
N LEU A 123 3.75 -15.03 6.90
CA LEU A 123 3.72 -14.23 5.67
C LEU A 123 4.74 -14.76 4.63
N ARG A 124 5.93 -15.20 5.09
CA ARG A 124 6.94 -15.79 4.22
C ARG A 124 6.51 -17.11 3.58
N GLU A 125 5.61 -17.84 4.19
CA GLU A 125 4.98 -19.05 3.64
C GLU A 125 3.77 -18.69 2.75
N SER A 126 2.96 -17.73 3.15
CA SER A 126 1.75 -17.32 2.43
C SER A 126 2.05 -16.70 1.06
N VAL A 127 3.06 -15.82 0.98
CA VAL A 127 3.36 -15.08 -0.26
C VAL A 127 3.70 -16.00 -1.44
N PRO A 128 4.65 -16.96 -1.34
CA PRO A 128 4.95 -17.85 -2.47
C PRO A 128 3.78 -18.79 -2.81
N LEU A 129 3.00 -19.24 -1.81
CA LEU A 129 1.79 -20.01 -2.05
C LEU A 129 0.76 -19.21 -2.86
N ILE A 130 0.46 -17.99 -2.43
CA ILE A 130 -0.49 -17.10 -3.13
C ILE A 130 0.02 -16.81 -4.55
N ARG A 131 1.30 -16.49 -4.72
CA ARG A 131 1.92 -16.27 -6.03
C ARG A 131 1.72 -17.47 -6.95
N GLY A 132 2.09 -18.66 -6.51
CA GLY A 132 1.95 -19.89 -7.30
C GLY A 132 0.50 -20.16 -7.73
N LEU A 133 -0.46 -19.96 -6.83
CA LEU A 133 -1.89 -20.13 -7.14
C LEU A 133 -2.39 -19.07 -8.16
N LEU A 134 -2.00 -17.83 -8.02
CA LEU A 134 -2.36 -16.76 -8.96
C LEU A 134 -1.75 -16.99 -10.35
N ASP A 135 -0.53 -17.52 -10.41
CA ASP A 135 0.19 -17.82 -11.64
C ASP A 135 -0.24 -19.16 -12.29
N GLY A 136 -1.14 -19.92 -11.63
CA GLY A 136 -1.69 -21.18 -12.18
C GLY A 136 -0.79 -22.40 -12.04
N VAL A 137 0.09 -22.42 -11.04
CA VAL A 137 0.95 -23.57 -10.75
C VAL A 137 0.14 -24.80 -10.35
N GLU A 138 -1.02 -24.64 -9.74
CA GLU A 138 -1.95 -25.71 -9.39
C GLU A 138 -3.08 -25.79 -10.43
N PRO A 139 -3.13 -26.82 -11.30
CA PRO A 139 -4.04 -26.86 -12.46
C PRO A 139 -5.53 -26.76 -12.13
N ASP A 140 -5.95 -27.33 -10.99
CA ASP A 140 -7.34 -27.35 -10.56
C ASP A 140 -7.74 -26.08 -9.75
N PHE A 141 -6.78 -25.15 -9.53
CA PHE A 141 -7.05 -23.90 -8.84
C PHE A 141 -7.22 -22.75 -9.84
N PRO A 142 -8.24 -21.89 -9.69
CA PRO A 142 -8.47 -20.80 -10.65
C PRO A 142 -7.34 -19.76 -10.61
N SER A 143 -6.51 -19.70 -11.64
CA SER A 143 -5.46 -18.67 -11.79
C SER A 143 -6.05 -17.27 -11.98
N ALA A 144 -5.23 -16.22 -11.85
CA ALA A 144 -5.67 -14.83 -11.98
C ALA A 144 -5.98 -14.39 -13.41
N GLY A 145 -5.49 -15.10 -14.43
CA GLY A 145 -5.61 -14.72 -15.84
C GLY A 145 -4.70 -13.58 -16.28
N HIS A 146 -4.24 -12.76 -15.33
CA HIS A 146 -3.29 -11.66 -15.51
C HIS A 146 -2.26 -11.68 -14.39
N ARG A 147 -1.07 -11.13 -14.62
CA ARG A 147 -0.10 -10.94 -13.54
C ARG A 147 -0.65 -9.99 -12.48
N VAL A 148 -0.69 -10.44 -11.24
CA VAL A 148 -1.07 -9.62 -10.09
C VAL A 148 0.19 -9.18 -9.36
N PRO A 149 0.53 -7.89 -9.34
CA PRO A 149 1.65 -7.39 -8.54
C PRO A 149 1.40 -7.68 -7.05
N ILE A 150 2.40 -8.25 -6.38
CA ILE A 150 2.36 -8.46 -4.93
C ILE A 150 3.20 -7.39 -4.25
N LEU A 151 2.53 -6.57 -3.45
CA LEU A 151 3.13 -5.60 -2.56
C LEU A 151 3.32 -6.23 -1.18
N ILE A 152 4.51 -6.12 -0.61
CA ILE A 152 4.79 -6.53 0.77
C ILE A 152 5.07 -5.29 1.62
N ALA A 153 4.24 -5.08 2.66
CA ALA A 153 4.52 -4.06 3.66
C ALA A 153 5.52 -4.60 4.70
N ALA A 154 6.68 -3.97 4.78
CA ALA A 154 7.78 -4.42 5.63
C ALA A 154 8.38 -3.28 6.45
N SER A 155 8.79 -3.59 7.70
CA SER A 155 9.48 -2.65 8.58
C SER A 155 10.70 -3.25 9.29
N GLY A 156 10.66 -4.52 9.66
CA GLY A 156 11.76 -5.20 10.34
C GLY A 156 12.78 -5.80 9.37
N PRO A 157 14.07 -5.91 9.76
CA PRO A 157 15.16 -6.35 8.88
C PRO A 157 14.87 -7.64 8.12
N ARG A 158 14.43 -8.69 8.82
CA ARG A 158 14.14 -10.01 8.23
C ARG A 158 13.00 -9.97 7.21
N LEU A 159 12.00 -9.12 7.43
CA LEU A 159 10.88 -9.00 6.52
C LEU A 159 11.23 -8.13 5.31
N LEU A 160 12.09 -7.11 5.50
CA LEU A 160 12.65 -6.32 4.40
C LEU A 160 13.51 -7.18 3.46
N GLU A 161 14.38 -8.04 4.02
CA GLU A 161 15.17 -8.99 3.24
C GLU A 161 14.30 -9.98 2.45
N PHE A 162 13.25 -10.52 3.08
CA PHE A 162 12.29 -11.38 2.40
C PHE A 162 11.52 -10.62 1.29
N ALA A 163 11.05 -9.42 1.58
CA ALA A 163 10.33 -8.60 0.59
C ALA A 163 11.21 -8.29 -0.62
N ALA A 164 12.51 -8.01 -0.41
CA ALA A 164 13.48 -7.79 -1.48
C ALA A 164 13.63 -8.99 -2.42
N GLN A 165 13.36 -10.21 -1.94
CA GLN A 165 13.45 -11.44 -2.74
C GLN A 165 12.12 -11.86 -3.39
N ALA A 166 10.97 -11.50 -2.80
CA ALA A 166 9.68 -12.07 -3.16
C ALA A 166 8.65 -11.06 -3.69
N ALA A 167 8.80 -9.77 -3.39
CA ALA A 167 7.84 -8.74 -3.78
C ALA A 167 8.08 -8.19 -5.18
N ASP A 168 7.00 -7.70 -5.82
CA ASP A 168 7.07 -6.78 -6.96
C ASP A 168 7.13 -5.32 -6.47
N ILE A 169 6.48 -5.05 -5.33
CA ILE A 169 6.42 -3.73 -4.70
C ILE A 169 6.74 -3.87 -3.23
N ILE A 170 7.61 -3.01 -2.69
CA ILE A 170 7.89 -2.95 -1.26
C ILE A 170 7.33 -1.66 -0.68
N ALA A 171 6.36 -1.78 0.23
CA ALA A 171 5.84 -0.65 0.98
C ALA A 171 6.56 -0.55 2.33
N PHE A 172 7.21 0.57 2.56
CA PHE A 172 7.93 0.79 3.80
C PHE A 172 6.96 1.13 4.95
N GLY A 173 6.97 0.31 5.99
CA GLY A 173 6.24 0.57 7.24
C GLY A 173 7.02 1.49 8.17
N TRP A 174 7.43 2.65 7.69
CA TRP A 174 8.21 3.61 8.48
C TRP A 174 7.43 4.14 9.69
N PRO A 175 8.09 4.32 10.85
CA PRO A 175 7.58 5.16 11.92
C PRO A 175 7.24 6.57 11.41
N PRO A 176 6.25 7.26 12.02
CA PRO A 176 5.86 8.60 11.57
C PRO A 176 7.00 9.62 11.54
N ASP A 177 7.94 9.52 12.45
CA ASP A 177 9.09 10.41 12.65
C ASP A 177 10.36 10.02 11.87
N THR A 178 10.24 9.06 10.94
CA THR A 178 11.38 8.62 10.12
C THR A 178 11.90 9.78 9.27
N ASP A 179 13.16 10.16 9.48
CA ASP A 179 13.87 11.12 8.64
C ASP A 179 14.45 10.48 7.37
N GLU A 180 14.97 11.31 6.47
CA GLU A 180 15.49 10.84 5.18
C GLU A 180 16.74 9.96 5.32
N ASN A 181 17.59 10.18 6.33
CA ASN A 181 18.80 9.37 6.54
C ASN A 181 18.45 7.97 7.03
N LEU A 182 17.50 7.87 7.97
CA LEU A 182 16.98 6.58 8.42
C LEU A 182 16.25 5.86 7.27
N ALA A 183 15.42 6.56 6.52
CA ALA A 183 14.75 6.01 5.33
C ALA A 183 15.79 5.47 4.33
N ARG A 184 16.86 6.23 4.03
CA ARG A 184 17.93 5.80 3.15
C ARG A 184 18.61 4.53 3.64
N SER A 185 18.92 4.44 4.93
CA SER A 185 19.56 3.25 5.51
C SER A 185 18.70 1.99 5.36
N VAL A 186 17.37 2.15 5.45
CA VAL A 186 16.40 1.05 5.23
C VAL A 186 16.36 0.66 3.76
N VAL A 187 16.33 1.64 2.85
CA VAL A 187 16.37 1.38 1.39
C VAL A 187 17.66 0.68 0.99
N ASP A 188 18.81 1.12 1.48
CA ASP A 188 20.13 0.50 1.18
C ASP A 188 20.15 -0.98 1.57
N ARG A 189 19.52 -1.33 2.70
CA ARG A 189 19.35 -2.73 3.12
C ARG A 189 18.52 -3.53 2.13
N VAL A 190 17.41 -2.96 1.64
CA VAL A 190 16.54 -3.61 0.64
C VAL A 190 17.30 -3.82 -0.67
N VAL A 191 17.99 -2.79 -1.15
CA VAL A 191 18.77 -2.86 -2.39
C VAL A 191 19.88 -3.92 -2.27
N ALA A 192 20.60 -3.94 -1.15
CA ALA A 192 21.64 -4.95 -0.90
C ALA A 192 21.06 -6.38 -0.86
N ALA A 193 19.88 -6.57 -0.26
CA ALA A 193 19.22 -7.88 -0.18
C ALA A 193 18.60 -8.31 -1.54
N ALA A 194 18.18 -7.37 -2.36
CA ALA A 194 17.60 -7.64 -3.68
C ALA A 194 18.64 -8.07 -4.72
N GLY A 195 19.89 -7.59 -4.60
CA GLY A 195 20.94 -7.85 -5.57
C GLY A 195 20.52 -7.41 -6.98
N ASP A 196 20.62 -8.32 -7.95
CA ASP A 196 20.28 -8.07 -9.35
C ASP A 196 18.79 -7.73 -9.58
N ARG A 197 17.92 -8.04 -8.63
CA ARG A 197 16.50 -7.71 -8.71
C ARG A 197 16.14 -6.28 -8.29
N ALA A 198 17.12 -5.50 -7.79
CA ALA A 198 16.83 -4.17 -7.23
C ALA A 198 16.08 -3.24 -8.19
N ASP A 199 16.40 -3.29 -9.48
CA ASP A 199 15.74 -2.47 -10.51
C ASP A 199 14.34 -2.98 -10.92
N GLU A 200 13.98 -4.22 -10.56
CA GLU A 200 12.66 -4.80 -10.82
C GLU A 200 11.63 -4.43 -9.74
N ILE A 201 12.11 -4.02 -8.56
CA ILE A 201 11.27 -3.77 -7.38
C ILE A 201 10.86 -2.31 -7.36
N GLU A 202 9.54 -2.07 -7.35
CA GLU A 202 9.01 -0.73 -7.11
C GLU A 202 8.97 -0.42 -5.62
N LEU A 203 9.53 0.72 -5.21
CA LEU A 203 9.55 1.14 -3.82
C LEU A 203 8.38 2.10 -3.53
N ALA A 204 7.58 1.75 -2.53
CA ALA A 204 6.38 2.48 -2.15
C ALA A 204 6.46 3.09 -0.75
N ALA A 205 5.96 4.30 -0.60
CA ALA A 205 5.82 4.97 0.69
C ALA A 205 4.46 5.64 0.83
N GLY A 206 3.85 5.49 2.01
CA GLY A 206 2.62 6.19 2.37
C GLY A 206 2.90 7.50 3.06
N LEU A 207 2.36 8.59 2.53
CA LEU A 207 2.26 9.85 3.27
C LEU A 207 1.09 9.75 4.26
N ILE A 208 1.33 10.11 5.50
CA ILE A 208 0.29 10.16 6.53
C ILE A 208 -0.43 11.50 6.55
N ALA A 209 0.21 12.55 6.03
CA ALA A 209 -0.40 13.86 5.86
C ALA A 209 0.22 14.61 4.68
N VAL A 210 -0.60 15.44 4.04
CA VAL A 210 -0.22 16.42 3.01
C VAL A 210 -0.64 17.80 3.50
N GLY A 211 0.26 18.78 3.49
CA GLY A 211 0.01 20.08 4.08
C GLY A 211 -0.04 20.02 5.61
N ASN A 212 -0.69 21.02 6.19
CA ASN A 212 -0.81 21.18 7.65
C ASN A 212 -2.17 20.72 8.19
N GLU A 213 -2.98 20.03 7.38
CA GLU A 213 -4.30 19.59 7.82
C GLU A 213 -4.20 18.49 8.87
N GLN A 214 -4.87 18.69 9.99
CA GLN A 214 -4.98 17.71 11.05
C GLN A 214 -6.23 16.86 10.85
N HIS A 215 -6.03 15.62 10.41
CA HIS A 215 -7.14 14.67 10.33
C HIS A 215 -7.46 14.08 11.72
N PRO A 216 -8.74 13.79 12.02
CA PRO A 216 -9.15 13.26 13.33
C PRO A 216 -8.43 11.97 13.74
N TRP A 217 -8.01 11.15 12.80
CA TRP A 217 -7.29 9.93 13.11
C TRP A 217 -5.83 10.19 13.55
N LEU A 218 -5.16 11.22 12.99
CA LEU A 218 -3.83 11.66 13.45
C LEU A 218 -3.88 12.20 14.87
N GLN A 219 -4.89 13.00 15.17
CA GLN A 219 -5.11 13.52 16.53
C GLN A 219 -5.31 12.37 17.55
N ARG A 220 -6.11 11.34 17.19
CA ARG A 220 -6.28 10.16 18.05
C ARG A 220 -4.99 9.38 18.27
N MET A 221 -4.05 9.42 17.32
CA MET A 221 -2.73 8.80 17.43
C MET A 221 -1.71 9.70 18.14
N GLY A 222 -2.06 10.93 18.51
CA GLY A 222 -1.12 11.91 19.08
C GLY A 222 -0.05 12.38 18.09
N VAL A 223 -0.35 12.33 16.79
CA VAL A 223 0.59 12.72 15.73
C VAL A 223 0.31 14.16 15.30
N ASP A 224 1.33 15.01 15.37
CA ASP A 224 1.30 16.38 14.85
C ASP A 224 2.06 16.45 13.52
N PRO A 225 1.37 16.60 12.37
CA PRO A 225 2.02 16.70 11.07
C PRO A 225 3.00 17.88 10.93
N ALA A 226 2.70 19.02 11.57
CA ALA A 226 3.56 20.18 11.50
C ALA A 226 4.89 19.95 12.24
N ALA A 227 4.85 19.32 13.42
CA ALA A 227 6.04 18.93 14.15
C ALA A 227 6.88 17.90 13.38
N LEU A 228 6.23 16.91 12.74
CA LEU A 228 6.93 15.93 11.90
C LEU A 228 7.59 16.58 10.68
N ALA A 229 6.88 17.50 10.00
CA ALA A 229 7.44 18.24 8.87
C ALA A 229 8.67 19.08 9.30
N ALA A 230 8.59 19.78 10.44
CA ALA A 230 9.70 20.54 11.00
C ALA A 230 10.89 19.65 11.39
N ALA A 231 10.65 18.41 11.78
CA ALA A 231 11.68 17.40 12.07
C ALA A 231 12.23 16.71 10.80
N GLY A 232 11.76 17.05 9.60
CA GLY A 232 12.22 16.45 8.35
C GLY A 232 11.72 15.02 8.10
N ALA A 233 10.58 14.63 8.69
CA ALA A 233 9.99 13.30 8.50
C ALA A 233 9.57 13.07 7.04
N VAL A 234 9.91 11.91 6.49
CA VAL A 234 9.53 11.54 5.11
C VAL A 234 8.08 11.11 4.96
N THR A 235 7.40 10.87 6.05
CA THR A 235 6.00 10.42 6.11
C THR A 235 4.98 11.56 5.94
N VAL A 236 5.43 12.79 5.97
CA VAL A 236 4.63 13.99 5.74
C VAL A 236 5.24 14.83 4.64
N ILE A 237 4.42 15.65 3.99
CA ILE A 237 4.89 16.59 2.97
C ILE A 237 4.07 17.88 3.03
N THR A 238 4.75 19.01 2.91
CA THR A 238 4.14 20.35 2.99
C THR A 238 4.70 21.25 1.89
N GLY A 239 3.99 22.32 1.58
CA GLY A 239 4.41 23.29 0.58
C GLY A 239 3.37 23.48 -0.53
N SER A 240 3.70 24.31 -1.52
CA SER A 240 2.95 24.43 -2.76
C SER A 240 3.06 23.14 -3.60
N PRO A 241 2.17 22.89 -4.54
CA PRO A 241 2.26 21.71 -5.40
C PRO A 241 3.61 21.54 -6.09
N ARG A 242 4.27 22.64 -6.48
CA ARG A 242 5.58 22.60 -7.11
C ARG A 242 6.70 22.22 -6.13
N GLU A 243 6.69 22.79 -4.93
CA GLU A 243 7.65 22.43 -3.88
C GLU A 243 7.49 20.96 -3.45
N ILE A 244 6.26 20.45 -3.40
CA ILE A 244 5.97 19.05 -3.13
C ILE A 244 6.51 18.17 -4.27
N ALA A 245 6.27 18.55 -5.53
CA ALA A 245 6.78 17.82 -6.68
C ALA A 245 8.32 17.76 -6.69
N ASP A 246 8.99 18.88 -6.45
CA ASP A 246 10.46 18.96 -6.34
C ASP A 246 10.99 18.09 -5.19
N THR A 247 10.30 18.07 -4.05
CA THR A 247 10.64 17.20 -2.91
C THR A 247 10.49 15.71 -3.27
N LEU A 248 9.43 15.34 -3.99
CA LEU A 248 9.23 13.94 -4.42
C LEU A 248 10.27 13.51 -5.45
N LEU A 249 10.64 14.38 -6.40
CA LEU A 249 11.74 14.13 -7.33
C LEU A 249 13.05 13.89 -6.57
N HIS A 250 13.40 14.76 -5.62
CA HIS A 250 14.57 14.58 -4.76
C HIS A 250 14.52 13.25 -3.98
N ARG A 251 13.37 12.92 -3.37
CA ARG A 251 13.20 11.65 -2.63
C ARG A 251 13.30 10.44 -3.56
N ARG A 252 12.79 10.49 -4.79
CA ARG A 252 12.96 9.43 -5.77
C ARG A 252 14.42 9.23 -6.13
N ASP A 253 15.15 10.31 -6.42
CA ASP A 253 16.57 10.25 -6.74
C ASP A 253 17.41 9.69 -5.59
N ARG A 254 17.06 10.06 -4.35
CA ARG A 254 17.79 9.66 -3.16
C ARG A 254 17.37 8.32 -2.58
N LEU A 255 16.08 8.01 -2.57
CA LEU A 255 15.51 6.81 -1.92
C LEU A 255 14.99 5.77 -2.92
N GLY A 256 14.86 6.11 -4.20
CA GLY A 256 14.24 5.22 -5.19
C GLY A 256 12.73 5.09 -5.07
N VAL A 257 12.08 5.84 -4.17
CA VAL A 257 10.63 5.76 -3.95
C VAL A 257 9.90 6.43 -5.10
N SER A 258 9.13 5.65 -5.86
CA SER A 258 8.35 6.10 -7.01
C SER A 258 6.83 5.90 -6.81
N TYR A 259 6.41 4.98 -5.96
CA TYR A 259 5.00 4.77 -5.64
C TYR A 259 4.64 5.49 -4.33
N VAL A 260 3.92 6.59 -4.45
CA VAL A 260 3.52 7.43 -3.30
C VAL A 260 2.03 7.28 -3.06
N THR A 261 1.63 6.99 -1.82
CA THR A 261 0.22 6.92 -1.45
C THR A 261 -0.16 8.03 -0.49
N VAL A 262 -1.37 8.58 -0.65
CA VAL A 262 -1.93 9.61 0.21
C VAL A 262 -3.28 9.18 0.79
N PRO A 263 -3.69 9.67 1.96
CA PRO A 263 -5.05 9.49 2.46
C PRO A 263 -6.06 10.14 1.52
N SER A 264 -7.25 9.54 1.37
CA SER A 264 -8.31 10.08 0.51
C SER A 264 -8.75 11.51 0.89
N ALA A 265 -8.62 11.88 2.15
CA ALA A 265 -8.88 13.24 2.60
C ALA A 265 -7.92 14.28 1.98
N SER A 266 -6.70 13.88 1.63
CA SER A 266 -5.70 14.73 0.98
C SER A 266 -5.71 14.65 -0.55
N ALA A 267 -6.55 13.79 -1.14
CA ALA A 267 -6.49 13.51 -2.58
C ALA A 267 -6.73 14.75 -3.45
N GLU A 268 -7.66 15.61 -3.09
CA GLU A 268 -7.92 16.86 -3.83
C GLU A 268 -6.74 17.83 -3.75
N ALA A 269 -6.19 18.02 -2.55
CA ALA A 269 -5.07 18.95 -2.35
C ALA A 269 -3.78 18.46 -3.03
N PHE A 270 -3.62 17.15 -3.17
CA PHE A 270 -2.44 16.54 -3.79
C PHE A 270 -2.56 16.34 -5.31
N ALA A 271 -3.77 16.43 -5.89
CA ALA A 271 -4.01 16.20 -7.31
C ALA A 271 -3.14 17.09 -8.25
N PRO A 272 -2.86 18.36 -7.95
CA PRO A 272 -1.95 19.15 -8.78
C PRO A 272 -0.52 18.59 -8.81
N VAL A 273 -0.08 17.87 -7.78
CA VAL A 273 1.24 17.20 -7.75
C VAL A 273 1.22 15.97 -8.67
N VAL A 274 0.12 15.22 -8.66
CA VAL A 274 -0.08 14.09 -9.58
C VAL A 274 0.03 14.57 -11.03
N GLU A 275 -0.64 15.67 -11.38
CA GLU A 275 -0.58 16.26 -12.73
C GLU A 275 0.85 16.71 -13.11
N LEU A 276 1.59 17.33 -12.19
CA LEU A 276 2.96 17.80 -12.43
C LEU A 276 3.96 16.65 -12.66
N LEU A 277 3.73 15.49 -12.05
CA LEU A 277 4.64 14.34 -12.08
C LEU A 277 4.14 13.19 -12.97
N ALA A 278 3.00 13.35 -13.63
CA ALA A 278 2.47 12.33 -14.52
C ALA A 278 3.48 11.99 -15.64
N GLY A 279 3.87 10.71 -15.72
CA GLY A 279 4.79 10.21 -16.75
C GLY A 279 6.28 10.58 -16.56
N SER A 280 6.65 11.18 -15.40
CA SER A 280 8.04 11.55 -15.11
C SER A 280 8.84 10.44 -14.42
#